data_b96dbc11e1ac1edd0c74220973afad90
#
_entry.id   b96dbc11e1ac1edd0c74220973afad90
#
_cell.length_a   1.000
_cell.length_b   1.000
_cell.length_c   1.000
_cell.angle_alpha   90.00
_cell.angle_beta   90.00
_cell.angle_gamma   90.00
#
_symmetry.space_group_name_H-M   'P 1'
#
loop_
_entity.id
_entity.type
_entity.pdbx_description
1 polymer ?
#
loop_
_entity_poly.entity_id
_entity_poly.type
_entity_poly.pdbx_seq_one_letter_code
_entity_poly.pdbx_strand_id
1 'polypeptide(L)'
;LTSAKCLPRRILPPPQTMASCTPVSATRRICSEIEATSAMLICSEDAVSRYDLEPRARLHHISVLADDPIWMLTAPMPATHRALEKTGMSMDDIDLVEINEAFAPVVLAWLADTGYDHAKTNVNGGAIALGHPLGATGTKLMTTLLHELERTRGRYGLQTMCEGGGQANVTIIERL
;
A
#
# COMPACT_ATOMS: atom_id res chain seq x y z
N LEU A 1 -24.97 -25.19 -2.98
CA LEU A 1 -23.97 -24.89 -4.00
C LEU A 1 -24.48 -23.74 -4.88
N THR A 2 -24.32 -22.49 -4.46
CA THR A 2 -24.61 -21.30 -5.26
C THR A 2 -23.31 -20.61 -5.64
N SER A 3 -23.02 -20.64 -6.91
CA SER A 3 -21.87 -20.03 -7.58
C SER A 3 -21.83 -18.52 -7.30
N ALA A 4 -20.78 -18.05 -6.67
CA ALA A 4 -20.47 -16.64 -6.58
C ALA A 4 -20.01 -16.15 -7.97
N LYS A 5 -20.81 -15.33 -8.63
CA LYS A 5 -20.40 -14.66 -9.85
C LYS A 5 -19.40 -13.54 -9.50
N CYS A 6 -18.14 -13.70 -9.91
CA CYS A 6 -17.19 -12.59 -9.96
C CYS A 6 -17.70 -11.53 -10.93
N LEU A 7 -17.88 -10.32 -10.45
CA LEU A 7 -18.18 -9.17 -11.32
C LEU A 7 -16.91 -8.76 -12.09
N PRO A 8 -17.02 -8.36 -13.36
CA PRO A 8 -15.88 -7.97 -14.16
C PRO A 8 -15.20 -6.72 -13.62
N ARG A 9 -13.87 -6.76 -13.54
CA ARG A 9 -13.01 -5.62 -13.18
C ARG A 9 -13.21 -4.48 -14.17
N ARG A 10 -13.70 -3.33 -13.70
CA ARG A 10 -13.56 -2.07 -14.43
C ARG A 10 -12.30 -1.37 -13.95
N ILE A 11 -11.35 -1.18 -14.82
CA ILE A 11 -10.17 -0.34 -14.61
C ILE A 11 -10.60 1.10 -14.85
N LEU A 12 -10.47 1.95 -13.84
CA LEU A 12 -10.79 3.38 -13.94
C LEU A 12 -9.50 4.21 -14.03
N PRO A 13 -9.48 5.32 -14.78
CA PRO A 13 -8.31 6.19 -14.92
C PRO A 13 -8.10 7.13 -13.71
N PRO A 14 -6.86 7.66 -13.48
CA PRO A 14 -6.56 8.61 -12.41
C PRO A 14 -7.08 10.05 -12.70
N PRO A 15 -7.18 10.93 -11.67
CA PRO A 15 -6.80 10.77 -10.27
C PRO A 15 -7.83 9.99 -9.47
N GLN A 16 -7.36 9.26 -8.47
CA GLN A 16 -8.20 8.32 -7.74
C GLN A 16 -8.19 8.66 -6.24
N THR A 17 -9.35 8.73 -5.66
CA THR A 17 -9.55 8.98 -4.23
C THR A 17 -9.95 7.67 -3.55
N MET A 18 -9.39 7.41 -2.38
CA MET A 18 -9.69 6.22 -1.59
C MET A 18 -10.86 6.50 -0.66
N ALA A 19 -11.93 5.76 -0.81
CA ALA A 19 -13.02 5.71 0.16
C ALA A 19 -13.02 4.33 0.81
N SER A 20 -13.12 4.27 2.13
CA SER A 20 -13.22 2.98 2.81
C SER A 20 -14.64 2.47 2.76
N CYS A 21 -14.79 1.24 2.33
CA CYS A 21 -15.91 0.46 2.82
C CYS A 21 -15.62 0.08 4.27
N THR A 22 -16.55 0.33 5.19
CA THR A 22 -16.60 -0.38 6.46
C THR A 22 -16.35 -1.86 6.21
N PRO A 23 -15.56 -2.55 7.03
CA PRO A 23 -15.34 -3.97 6.82
C PRO A 23 -16.70 -4.66 6.80
N VAL A 24 -17.10 -5.09 5.62
CA VAL A 24 -18.21 -6.05 5.51
C VAL A 24 -17.71 -7.27 6.25
N SER A 25 -18.29 -7.58 7.39
CA SER A 25 -18.00 -8.80 8.12
C SER A 25 -18.43 -9.96 7.22
N ALA A 26 -17.53 -10.38 6.38
CA ALA A 26 -17.71 -11.60 5.60
C ALA A 26 -17.48 -12.78 6.54
N THR A 27 -18.44 -13.01 7.45
CA THR A 27 -18.55 -14.27 8.17
C THR A 27 -19.01 -15.34 7.17
N ARG A 28 -18.11 -15.71 6.26
CA ARG A 28 -18.26 -16.93 5.48
C ARG A 28 -17.07 -17.81 5.75
N ARG A 29 -17.38 -19.08 5.97
CA ARG A 29 -16.43 -20.16 6.14
C ARG A 29 -15.25 -19.96 5.21
N ILE A 30 -14.14 -19.57 5.81
CA ILE A 30 -12.86 -19.44 5.15
C ILE A 30 -12.48 -20.84 4.76
N CYS A 31 -12.30 -21.07 3.48
CA CYS A 31 -11.61 -22.27 2.99
C CYS A 31 -10.26 -22.29 3.69
N SER A 32 -9.83 -23.44 4.17
CA SER A 32 -8.61 -23.62 4.97
C SER A 32 -7.31 -23.16 4.32
N GLU A 33 -7.37 -22.55 3.14
CA GLU A 33 -6.27 -22.08 2.35
C GLU A 33 -6.21 -20.55 2.19
N ILE A 34 -7.15 -19.79 2.76
CA ILE A 34 -7.15 -18.32 2.71
C ILE A 34 -6.71 -17.78 4.06
N GLU A 35 -5.45 -17.48 4.19
CA GLU A 35 -4.86 -17.00 5.45
C GLU A 35 -5.22 -15.55 5.79
N ALA A 36 -5.46 -14.71 4.78
CA ALA A 36 -5.88 -13.32 4.98
C ALA A 36 -6.64 -12.76 3.78
N THR A 37 -7.62 -11.90 4.05
CA THR A 37 -8.36 -11.16 3.02
C THR A 37 -8.42 -9.69 3.40
N SER A 38 -8.15 -8.82 2.44
CA SER A 38 -8.32 -7.37 2.57
C SER A 38 -9.01 -6.81 1.34
N ALA A 39 -9.73 -5.71 1.51
CA ALA A 39 -10.42 -5.04 0.43
C ALA A 39 -10.30 -3.52 0.58
N MET A 40 -10.21 -2.82 -0.53
CA MET A 40 -10.14 -1.36 -0.59
C MET A 40 -10.96 -0.87 -1.76
N LEU A 41 -11.77 0.16 -1.53
CA LEU A 41 -12.50 0.84 -2.58
C LEU A 41 -11.66 2.01 -3.09
N ILE A 42 -11.34 2.00 -4.38
CA ILE A 42 -10.66 3.09 -5.09
C ILE A 42 -11.63 3.64 -6.13
N CYS A 43 -11.84 4.95 -6.11
CA CYS A 43 -12.80 5.60 -6.99
C CYS A 43 -12.27 6.95 -7.50
N SER A 44 -12.88 7.48 -8.56
CA SER A 44 -12.62 8.81 -9.06
C SER A 44 -13.34 9.87 -8.20
N GLU A 45 -12.90 11.13 -8.30
CA GLU A 45 -13.58 12.28 -7.66
C GLU A 45 -15.04 12.42 -8.14
N ASP A 46 -15.29 12.12 -9.42
CA ASP A 46 -16.66 12.11 -9.95
C ASP A 46 -17.52 11.03 -9.28
N ALA A 47 -16.95 9.85 -8.99
CA ALA A 47 -17.67 8.80 -8.29
C ALA A 47 -17.91 9.16 -6.82
N VAL A 48 -16.95 9.81 -6.17
CA VAL A 48 -17.13 10.36 -4.81
C VAL A 48 -18.35 11.27 -4.77
N SER A 49 -18.40 12.26 -5.67
CA SER A 49 -19.49 13.21 -5.74
C SER A 49 -20.82 12.56 -6.14
N ARG A 50 -20.80 11.65 -7.11
CA ARG A 50 -22.00 11.00 -7.64
C ARG A 50 -22.68 10.05 -6.65
N TYR A 51 -21.91 9.40 -5.81
CA TYR A 51 -22.40 8.39 -4.87
C TYR A 51 -22.36 8.86 -3.41
N ASP A 52 -22.08 10.15 -3.19
CA ASP A 52 -22.00 10.75 -1.86
C ASP A 52 -21.08 9.94 -0.91
N LEU A 53 -19.88 9.62 -1.41
CA LEU A 53 -18.90 8.86 -0.65
C LEU A 53 -18.04 9.79 0.20
N GLU A 54 -17.63 9.30 1.37
CA GLU A 54 -16.68 10.00 2.23
C GLU A 54 -15.26 9.46 1.99
N PRO A 55 -14.41 10.17 1.23
CA PRO A 55 -13.06 9.73 0.97
C PRO A 55 -12.18 9.93 2.20
N ARG A 56 -11.39 8.93 2.56
CA ARG A 56 -10.48 8.98 3.70
C ARG A 56 -9.05 9.38 3.32
N ALA A 57 -8.67 9.08 2.08
CA ALA A 57 -7.36 9.45 1.55
C ALA A 57 -7.43 9.66 0.04
N ARG A 58 -6.45 10.40 -0.47
CA ARG A 58 -6.16 10.55 -1.89
C ARG A 58 -4.93 9.73 -2.25
N LEU A 59 -4.95 9.06 -3.39
CA LEU A 59 -3.74 8.52 -4.02
C LEU A 59 -2.93 9.69 -4.59
N HIS A 60 -1.91 10.10 -3.84
CA HIS A 60 -1.05 11.23 -4.22
C HIS A 60 -0.10 10.85 -5.34
N HIS A 61 0.49 9.65 -5.26
CA HIS A 61 1.40 9.13 -6.27
C HIS A 61 1.33 7.61 -6.35
N ILE A 62 1.42 7.08 -7.57
CA ILE A 62 1.60 5.65 -7.83
C ILE A 62 2.63 5.50 -8.93
N SER A 63 3.62 4.65 -8.69
CA SER A 63 4.58 4.28 -9.72
C SER A 63 5.09 2.86 -9.54
N VAL A 64 5.59 2.31 -10.64
CA VAL A 64 6.34 1.06 -10.69
C VAL A 64 7.70 1.36 -11.31
N LEU A 65 8.73 0.73 -10.78
CA LEU A 65 10.09 0.80 -11.30
C LEU A 65 10.65 -0.60 -11.44
N ALA A 66 11.42 -0.83 -12.49
CA ALA A 66 12.24 -2.03 -12.64
C ALA A 66 13.71 -1.66 -12.46
N ASP A 67 14.44 -2.49 -11.74
CA ASP A 67 15.87 -2.42 -11.48
C ASP A 67 16.52 -3.76 -11.86
N ASP A 68 17.73 -4.02 -11.42
CA ASP A 68 18.47 -5.25 -11.73
C ASP A 68 17.72 -6.52 -11.24
N PRO A 69 17.30 -7.40 -12.16
CA PRO A 69 16.56 -8.61 -11.79
C PRO A 69 17.37 -9.63 -11.00
N ILE A 70 18.71 -9.54 -11.01
CA ILE A 70 19.59 -10.43 -10.26
C ILE A 70 19.55 -10.07 -8.77
N TRP A 71 19.65 -8.78 -8.46
CA TRP A 71 19.51 -8.28 -7.08
C TRP A 71 18.08 -8.32 -6.57
N MET A 72 17.11 -8.26 -7.46
CA MET A 72 15.66 -8.42 -7.29
C MET A 72 15.03 -7.62 -6.13
N LEU A 73 15.61 -7.66 -4.94
CA LEU A 73 15.04 -7.12 -3.70
C LEU A 73 15.47 -5.66 -3.42
N THR A 74 16.34 -5.09 -4.24
CA THR A 74 16.87 -3.71 -4.08
C THR A 74 15.97 -2.65 -4.71
N ALA A 75 15.08 -3.02 -5.59
CA ALA A 75 14.23 -2.10 -6.35
C ALA A 75 13.39 -1.10 -5.51
N PRO A 76 12.94 -1.39 -4.28
CA PRO A 76 12.24 -0.39 -3.44
C PRO A 76 13.06 0.87 -3.16
N MET A 77 14.39 0.79 -3.09
CA MET A 77 15.26 1.95 -2.85
C MET A 77 15.19 2.94 -4.00
N PRO A 78 15.60 2.62 -5.25
CA PRO A 78 15.51 3.56 -6.36
C PRO A 78 14.06 3.93 -6.70
N ALA A 79 13.08 3.05 -6.45
CA ALA A 79 11.67 3.36 -6.66
C ALA A 79 11.19 4.45 -5.69
N THR A 80 11.60 4.41 -4.42
CA THR A 80 11.28 5.44 -3.43
C THR A 80 11.88 6.78 -3.83
N HIS A 81 13.17 6.84 -4.14
CA HIS A 81 13.84 8.08 -4.58
C HIS A 81 13.15 8.69 -5.79
N ARG A 82 12.82 7.87 -6.79
CA ARG A 82 12.11 8.34 -7.98
C ARG A 82 10.70 8.85 -7.69
N ALA A 83 9.97 8.23 -6.77
CA ALA A 83 8.64 8.68 -6.38
C ALA A 83 8.71 10.05 -5.69
N LEU A 84 9.66 10.24 -4.78
CA LEU A 84 9.91 11.52 -4.10
C LEU A 84 10.31 12.61 -5.10
N GLU A 85 11.25 12.32 -6.01
CA GLU A 85 11.65 13.25 -7.07
C GLU A 85 10.45 13.70 -7.92
N LYS A 86 9.61 12.76 -8.36
CA LYS A 86 8.44 13.06 -9.19
C LYS A 86 7.36 13.87 -8.49
N THR A 87 7.25 13.74 -7.19
CA THR A 87 6.27 14.48 -6.38
C THR A 87 6.83 15.79 -5.83
N GLY A 88 8.15 16.00 -5.93
CA GLY A 88 8.84 17.12 -5.28
C GLY A 88 8.88 17.00 -3.76
N MET A 89 8.67 15.80 -3.23
CA MET A 89 8.70 15.51 -1.79
C MET A 89 10.06 14.99 -1.36
N SER A 90 10.30 15.06 -0.06
CA SER A 90 11.43 14.43 0.64
C SER A 90 10.92 13.37 1.62
N MET A 91 11.82 12.58 2.21
CA MET A 91 11.44 11.66 3.28
C MET A 91 10.92 12.36 4.53
N ASP A 92 11.28 13.62 4.75
CA ASP A 92 10.79 14.42 5.88
C ASP A 92 9.30 14.78 5.76
N ASP A 93 8.75 14.77 4.54
CA ASP A 93 7.34 15.00 4.28
C ASP A 93 6.47 13.76 4.54
N ILE A 94 7.09 12.58 4.70
CA ILE A 94 6.41 11.31 4.93
C ILE A 94 6.28 11.04 6.43
N ASP A 95 5.06 10.89 6.91
CA ASP A 95 4.79 10.64 8.33
C ASP A 95 4.99 9.17 8.71
N LEU A 96 4.58 8.24 7.83
CA LEU A 96 4.63 6.80 8.06
C LEU A 96 4.99 6.04 6.79
N VAL A 97 5.68 4.92 6.96
CA VAL A 97 6.02 4.02 5.86
C VAL A 97 5.59 2.59 6.17
N GLU A 98 4.99 1.96 5.17
CA GLU A 98 4.78 0.51 5.12
C GLU A 98 5.63 -0.07 3.98
N ILE A 99 6.69 -0.76 4.32
CA ILE A 99 7.53 -1.51 3.36
C ILE A 99 7.35 -3.00 3.57
N ASN A 100 7.05 -3.74 2.50
CA ASN A 100 6.87 -5.18 2.62
C ASN A 100 8.15 -5.87 3.06
N GLU A 101 8.07 -6.63 4.15
CA GLU A 101 9.15 -7.41 4.73
C GLU A 101 9.29 -8.77 4.02
N ALA A 102 9.65 -8.74 2.71
CA ALA A 102 9.95 -9.98 2.00
C ALA A 102 11.04 -10.78 2.72
N PHE A 103 12.04 -10.05 3.24
CA PHE A 103 13.08 -10.52 4.17
C PHE A 103 13.51 -9.35 5.04
N ALA A 104 13.95 -9.61 6.27
CA ALA A 104 14.43 -8.56 7.17
C ALA A 104 15.53 -7.65 6.56
N PRO A 105 16.54 -8.17 5.82
CA PRO A 105 17.54 -7.33 5.17
C PRO A 105 16.98 -6.32 4.18
N VAL A 106 15.83 -6.55 3.55
CA VAL A 106 15.21 -5.61 2.59
C VAL A 106 14.85 -4.31 3.29
N VAL A 107 14.18 -4.40 4.43
CA VAL A 107 13.78 -3.21 5.22
C VAL A 107 15.03 -2.51 5.76
N LEU A 108 15.98 -3.26 6.29
CA LEU A 108 17.22 -2.68 6.84
C LEU A 108 18.04 -1.96 5.77
N ALA A 109 18.15 -2.53 4.56
CA ALA A 109 18.82 -1.90 3.44
C ALA A 109 18.10 -0.62 2.99
N TRP A 110 16.76 -0.67 2.90
CA TRP A 110 15.96 0.48 2.54
C TRP A 110 16.07 1.62 3.56
N LEU A 111 16.06 1.30 4.87
CA LEU A 111 16.28 2.28 5.94
C LEU A 111 17.67 2.90 5.87
N ALA A 112 18.70 2.10 5.60
CA ALA A 112 20.06 2.59 5.46
C ALA A 112 20.24 3.50 4.24
N ASP A 113 19.55 3.19 3.13
CA ASP A 113 19.61 3.95 1.88
C ASP A 113 18.84 5.28 1.98
N THR A 114 17.64 5.25 2.54
CA THR A 114 16.77 6.43 2.64
C THR A 114 17.06 7.33 3.85
N GLY A 115 17.72 6.79 4.87
CA GLY A 115 17.92 7.46 6.15
C GLY A 115 16.64 7.64 6.97
N TYR A 116 15.55 6.95 6.61
CA TYR A 116 14.26 7.13 7.28
C TYR A 116 14.23 6.49 8.67
N ASP A 117 13.36 7.02 9.55
CA ASP A 117 13.25 6.56 10.92
C ASP A 117 12.56 5.19 11.02
N HIS A 118 13.27 4.22 11.60
CA HIS A 118 12.70 2.89 11.86
C HIS A 118 11.46 2.95 12.76
N ALA A 119 11.37 3.90 13.69
CA ALA A 119 10.22 4.06 14.57
C ALA A 119 8.94 4.49 13.83
N LYS A 120 9.05 4.95 12.58
CA LYS A 120 7.95 5.32 11.70
C LYS A 120 7.69 4.29 10.57
N THR A 121 8.38 3.16 10.61
CA THR A 121 8.33 2.12 9.56
C THR A 121 7.67 0.87 10.10
N ASN A 122 6.64 0.36 9.41
CA ASN A 122 5.91 -0.86 9.77
C ASN A 122 5.46 -0.88 11.24
N VAL A 123 4.95 0.23 11.72
CA VAL A 123 4.70 0.50 13.15
C VAL A 123 3.65 -0.44 13.78
N ASN A 124 2.81 -1.06 12.96
CA ASN A 124 1.81 -2.04 13.41
C ASN A 124 2.21 -3.49 13.07
N GLY A 125 3.47 -3.72 12.77
CA GLY A 125 4.02 -5.00 12.34
C GLY A 125 3.90 -5.21 10.84
N GLY A 126 4.96 -5.71 10.22
CA GLY A 126 5.04 -6.05 8.78
C GLY A 126 4.74 -7.53 8.51
N ALA A 127 5.18 -8.00 7.35
CA ALA A 127 4.95 -9.36 6.88
C ALA A 127 5.57 -10.44 7.78
N ILE A 128 6.68 -10.15 8.47
CA ILE A 128 7.32 -11.08 9.40
C ILE A 128 6.39 -11.38 10.58
N ALA A 129 5.71 -10.37 11.11
CA ALA A 129 4.80 -10.51 12.25
C ALA A 129 3.40 -10.96 11.84
N LEU A 130 2.89 -10.49 10.70
CA LEU A 130 1.48 -10.60 10.32
C LEU A 130 1.22 -11.56 9.15
N GLY A 131 2.27 -12.10 8.54
CA GLY A 131 2.18 -12.93 7.36
C GLY A 131 2.16 -12.14 6.05
N HIS A 132 2.50 -12.82 4.96
CA HIS A 132 2.59 -12.24 3.61
C HIS A 132 1.75 -13.05 2.60
N PRO A 133 0.43 -12.95 2.63
CA PRO A 133 -0.40 -13.51 1.58
C PRO A 133 -0.25 -12.68 0.32
N LEU A 134 0.44 -13.21 -0.68
CA LEU A 134 0.89 -12.49 -1.90
C LEU A 134 -0.23 -11.65 -2.55
N GLY A 135 -1.43 -12.20 -2.67
CA GLY A 135 -2.56 -11.51 -3.30
C GLY A 135 -3.26 -10.45 -2.42
N ALA A 136 -2.95 -10.39 -1.12
CA ALA A 136 -3.63 -9.50 -0.16
C ALA A 136 -2.70 -8.47 0.49
N THR A 137 -1.39 -8.68 0.48
CA THR A 137 -0.45 -7.85 1.25
C THR A 137 -0.52 -6.38 0.86
N GLY A 138 -0.61 -6.05 -0.43
CA GLY A 138 -0.68 -4.66 -0.87
C GLY A 138 -1.87 -3.90 -0.27
N THR A 139 -3.06 -4.46 -0.33
CA THR A 139 -4.25 -3.84 0.27
C THR A 139 -4.22 -3.87 1.79
N LYS A 140 -3.63 -4.92 2.40
CA LYS A 140 -3.46 -5.02 3.86
C LYS A 140 -2.55 -3.91 4.39
N LEU A 141 -1.36 -3.74 3.82
CA LEU A 141 -0.41 -2.70 4.22
C LEU A 141 -1.01 -1.30 4.02
N MET A 142 -1.67 -1.07 2.88
CA MET A 142 -2.33 0.21 2.61
C MET A 142 -3.44 0.52 3.61
N THR A 143 -4.23 -0.48 4.00
CA THR A 143 -5.28 -0.34 5.01
C THR A 143 -4.67 -0.02 6.37
N THR A 144 -3.60 -0.73 6.75
CA THR A 144 -2.86 -0.48 8.00
C THR A 144 -2.29 0.94 8.02
N LEU A 145 -1.63 1.36 6.94
CA LEU A 145 -1.05 2.68 6.78
C LEU A 145 -2.10 3.79 6.93
N LEU A 146 -3.24 3.65 6.26
CA LEU A 146 -4.32 4.64 6.33
C LEU A 146 -4.87 4.78 7.75
N HIS A 147 -5.18 3.67 8.42
CA HIS A 147 -5.70 3.71 9.78
C HIS A 147 -4.69 4.30 10.77
N GLU A 148 -3.41 4.03 10.56
CA GLU A 148 -2.37 4.59 11.42
C GLU A 148 -2.16 6.08 11.17
N LEU A 149 -2.23 6.56 9.92
CA LEU A 149 -2.24 7.98 9.62
C LEU A 149 -3.43 8.70 10.28
N GLU A 150 -4.61 8.09 10.28
CA GLU A 150 -5.77 8.66 10.98
C GLU A 150 -5.56 8.72 12.49
N ARG A 151 -5.05 7.63 13.08
CA ARG A 151 -4.81 7.55 14.52
C ARG A 151 -3.77 8.56 15.00
N THR A 152 -2.70 8.74 14.23
CA THR A 152 -1.58 9.64 14.56
C THR A 152 -1.79 11.07 14.07
N ARG A 153 -2.81 11.30 13.23
CA ARG A 153 -3.06 12.56 12.51
C ARG A 153 -1.94 12.92 11.54
N GLY A 154 -1.19 11.92 11.07
CA GLY A 154 -0.23 12.07 9.98
C GLY A 154 -0.95 12.40 8.67
N ARG A 155 -0.26 13.01 7.74
CA ARG A 155 -0.82 13.43 6.45
C ARG A 155 -0.40 12.50 5.33
N TYR A 156 0.88 12.24 5.17
CA TYR A 156 1.41 11.44 4.07
C TYR A 156 1.95 10.10 4.55
N GLY A 157 1.56 9.06 3.83
CA GLY A 157 2.08 7.72 4.03
C GLY A 157 2.62 7.15 2.73
N LEU A 158 3.73 6.43 2.82
CA LEU A 158 4.37 5.76 1.69
C LEU A 158 4.27 4.26 1.87
N GLN A 159 3.82 3.55 0.85
CA GLN A 159 3.88 2.10 0.76
C GLN A 159 4.80 1.69 -0.38
N THR A 160 5.69 0.74 -0.12
CA THR A 160 6.52 0.12 -1.16
C THR A 160 6.71 -1.36 -0.92
N MET A 161 6.93 -2.11 -1.99
CA MET A 161 7.30 -3.52 -1.92
C MET A 161 8.13 -3.93 -3.11
N CYS A 162 9.05 -4.87 -2.88
CA CYS A 162 9.77 -5.54 -3.94
C CYS A 162 8.88 -6.61 -4.58
N GLU A 163 9.07 -6.80 -5.87
CA GLU A 163 8.34 -7.78 -6.67
C GLU A 163 9.32 -8.65 -7.45
N GLY A 164 8.86 -9.81 -7.90
CA GLY A 164 9.69 -10.71 -8.69
C GLY A 164 10.24 -10.05 -9.96
N GLY A 165 11.48 -10.38 -10.33
CA GLY A 165 12.15 -9.85 -11.52
C GLY A 165 12.75 -8.45 -11.34
N GLY A 166 13.01 -8.02 -10.11
CA GLY A 166 13.66 -6.74 -9.84
C GLY A 166 12.74 -5.54 -9.94
N GLN A 167 11.44 -5.73 -9.74
CA GLN A 167 10.47 -4.65 -9.77
C GLN A 167 10.14 -4.18 -8.36
N ALA A 168 9.64 -2.95 -8.26
CA ALA A 168 9.01 -2.41 -7.06
C ALA A 168 7.89 -1.45 -7.41
N ASN A 169 6.84 -1.45 -6.60
CA ASN A 169 5.85 -0.40 -6.62
C ASN A 169 6.09 0.60 -5.49
N VAL A 170 5.64 1.84 -5.70
CA VAL A 170 5.54 2.86 -4.66
C VAL A 170 4.19 3.54 -4.77
N THR A 171 3.50 3.63 -3.65
CA THR A 171 2.26 4.39 -3.54
C THR A 171 2.40 5.38 -2.39
N ILE A 172 2.14 6.66 -2.65
CA ILE A 172 2.03 7.69 -1.62
C ILE A 172 0.56 8.06 -1.49
N ILE A 173 0.05 8.01 -0.28
CA ILE A 173 -1.31 8.45 0.03
C ILE A 173 -1.27 9.71 0.87
N GLU A 174 -2.26 10.58 0.64
CA GLU A 174 -2.54 11.76 1.46
C GLU A 174 -3.82 11.50 2.24
N ARG A 175 -3.76 11.48 3.58
CA ARG A 175 -4.96 11.43 4.42
C ARG A 175 -5.75 12.74 4.28
N LEU A 176 -7.05 12.65 4.10
CA LEU A 176 -7.98 13.81 4.01
C LEU A 176 -8.54 14.20 5.36
#